data_07ba8ef7c4f4023b4ccd7c76d4988430
#
_entry.id   07ba8ef7c4f4023b4ccd7c76d4988430
#
_cell.length_a   1.000
_cell.length_b   1.000
_cell.length_c   1.000
_cell.angle_alpha   90.00
_cell.angle_beta   90.00
_cell.angle_gamma   90.00
#
_symmetry.space_group_name_H-M   'P 1'
#
loop_
_entity.id
_entity.type
_entity.pdbx_description
1 polymer ?
#
loop_
_entity_poly.entity_id
_entity_poly.type
_entity_poly.pdbx_seq_one_letter_code
_entity_poly.pdbx_strand_id
1 'polypeptide(L)'
;LQEIEELTRVLDWNALFSGERSGRYRGVTEAREHRPGLFTLYLSGERGLEMDRTLASSAGPQEIYARYTLPAEFAAGGDFDFLGVPLRAAAADLRTGRLIFLDGGSLARAMTASSAVPLVFEPVEADSFVLVDGGMLDNFPVTHAHELGARVIVGVDVARPFKTGPVPLGPFTVARRSYEVMNQLSNARGLEHAALVIRPELGAMTPASFDRADSAIAAGYRAGLAAVPRVLAILDSAGISREH
;
A
#
# COMPACT_ATOMS: atom_id res chain seq x y z
N LEU A 1 17.09 -8.03 -0.68
CA LEU A 1 17.11 -6.64 -0.18
C LEU A 1 17.86 -5.72 -1.14
N GLN A 2 19.08 -6.05 -1.57
CA GLN A 2 19.86 -5.22 -2.50
C GLN A 2 19.11 -4.95 -3.82
N GLU A 3 18.44 -5.94 -4.38
CA GLU A 3 17.62 -5.78 -5.60
C GLU A 3 16.46 -4.80 -5.40
N ILE A 4 15.79 -4.81 -4.24
CA ILE A 4 14.70 -3.89 -3.93
C ILE A 4 15.25 -2.45 -3.78
N GLU A 5 16.40 -2.29 -3.13
CA GLU A 5 17.06 -0.99 -2.99
C GLU A 5 17.46 -0.43 -4.35
N GLU A 6 18.05 -1.25 -5.21
CA GLU A 6 18.44 -0.85 -6.55
C GLU A 6 17.22 -0.48 -7.40
N LEU A 7 16.16 -1.29 -7.35
CA LEU A 7 14.90 -1.00 -8.01
C LEU A 7 14.32 0.34 -7.56
N THR A 8 14.30 0.59 -6.25
CA THR A 8 13.76 1.83 -5.69
C THR A 8 14.53 3.07 -6.17
N ARG A 9 15.83 2.95 -6.44
CA ARG A 9 16.67 4.03 -6.95
C ARG A 9 16.53 4.27 -8.46
N VAL A 10 16.28 3.22 -9.23
CA VAL A 10 16.24 3.28 -10.70
C VAL A 10 14.85 3.71 -11.21
N LEU A 11 13.80 3.48 -10.43
CA LEU A 11 12.44 3.84 -10.82
C LEU A 11 12.25 5.35 -10.88
N ASP A 12 11.77 5.83 -12.04
CA ASP A 12 11.23 7.19 -12.15
C ASP A 12 9.82 7.24 -11.54
N TRP A 13 9.79 7.50 -10.25
CA TRP A 13 8.56 7.58 -9.47
C TRP A 13 7.60 8.66 -9.98
N ASN A 14 8.14 9.79 -10.51
CA ASN A 14 7.29 10.85 -11.04
C ASN A 14 6.57 10.40 -12.32
N ALA A 15 7.29 9.73 -13.22
CA ALA A 15 6.68 9.17 -14.44
C ALA A 15 5.62 8.11 -14.10
N LEU A 16 5.84 7.30 -13.06
CA LEU A 16 4.92 6.27 -12.60
C LEU A 16 3.58 6.81 -12.13
N PHE A 17 3.62 7.93 -11.40
CA PHE A 17 2.42 8.52 -10.80
C PHE A 17 1.83 9.66 -11.63
N SER A 18 2.50 10.12 -12.70
CA SER A 18 2.01 11.21 -13.57
C SER A 18 0.88 10.80 -14.50
N GLY A 19 0.58 9.49 -14.62
CA GLY A 19 -0.41 8.98 -15.56
C GLY A 19 0.04 9.07 -17.03
N GLU A 20 1.26 9.50 -17.30
CA GLU A 20 1.85 9.43 -18.64
C GLU A 20 2.10 7.96 -19.00
N ARG A 21 1.20 7.38 -19.76
CA ARG A 21 1.41 6.07 -20.37
C ARG A 21 2.71 6.12 -21.14
N SER A 22 3.70 5.39 -20.71
CA SER A 22 4.92 5.10 -21.45
C SER A 22 4.53 4.74 -22.88
N GLY A 23 4.97 5.54 -23.88
CA GLY A 23 4.43 5.63 -25.23
C GLY A 23 4.63 4.41 -26.14
N ARG A 24 4.68 3.17 -25.61
CA ARG A 24 4.88 1.94 -26.39
C ARG A 24 3.60 1.16 -26.73
N TYR A 25 2.46 1.48 -26.16
CA TYR A 25 1.18 0.86 -26.51
C TYR A 25 0.10 1.92 -26.77
N ARG A 26 0.29 2.70 -27.87
CA ARG A 26 -0.84 3.37 -28.52
C ARG A 26 -1.56 2.35 -29.38
N GLY A 27 -2.48 1.63 -28.80
CA GLY A 27 -3.55 1.01 -29.58
C GLY A 27 -4.36 2.12 -30.26
N VAL A 28 -4.65 1.92 -31.54
CA VAL A 28 -5.36 2.85 -32.43
C VAL A 28 -6.84 2.92 -32.01
N THR A 29 -7.16 3.46 -30.85
CA THR A 29 -8.53 3.81 -30.50
C THR A 29 -8.52 4.98 -29.52
N GLU A 30 -8.90 6.14 -30.06
CA GLU A 30 -9.28 7.39 -29.36
C GLU A 30 -8.21 8.05 -28.51
N ALA A 31 -7.42 8.90 -29.16
CA ALA A 31 -6.75 10.01 -28.51
C ALA A 31 -7.82 11.00 -27.99
N ARG A 32 -8.39 10.75 -26.82
CA ARG A 32 -8.96 11.84 -26.02
C ARG A 32 -7.78 12.63 -25.46
N GLU A 33 -7.62 13.84 -25.96
CA GLU A 33 -6.69 14.82 -25.41
C GLU A 33 -7.04 15.03 -23.93
N HIS A 34 -6.34 14.34 -23.04
CA HIS A 34 -6.39 14.62 -21.60
C HIS A 34 -5.62 15.92 -21.37
N ARG A 35 -6.35 17.02 -21.28
CA ARG A 35 -5.81 18.23 -20.68
C ARG A 35 -5.69 17.97 -19.17
N PRO A 36 -4.56 18.28 -18.52
CA PRO A 36 -4.43 18.12 -17.08
C PRO A 36 -5.33 19.16 -16.37
N GLY A 37 -6.55 18.77 -16.10
CA GLY A 37 -7.50 19.47 -15.25
C GLY A 37 -7.68 18.68 -13.98
N LEU A 38 -7.63 19.33 -12.83
CA LEU A 38 -7.84 18.71 -11.52
C LEU A 38 -9.21 17.98 -11.38
N PHE A 39 -10.11 18.17 -12.35
CA PHE A 39 -11.45 17.57 -12.35
C PHE A 39 -12.00 17.47 -13.77
N THR A 40 -12.60 16.34 -14.11
CA THR A 40 -13.48 16.21 -15.25
C THR A 40 -14.88 15.89 -14.75
N LEU A 41 -15.84 16.77 -15.04
CA LEU A 41 -17.26 16.59 -14.70
C LEU A 41 -17.95 15.95 -15.90
N TYR A 42 -18.54 14.78 -15.70
CA TYR A 42 -19.39 14.12 -16.69
C TYR A 42 -20.85 14.24 -16.26
N LEU A 43 -21.70 14.70 -17.17
CA LEU A 43 -23.15 14.59 -17.05
C LEU A 43 -23.60 13.28 -17.70
N SER A 44 -23.87 12.29 -16.89
CA SER A 44 -24.51 11.05 -17.34
C SER A 44 -26.03 11.18 -17.21
N GLY A 45 -26.76 10.95 -18.31
CA GLY A 45 -28.22 11.11 -18.33
C GLY A 45 -28.98 10.19 -17.37
N GLU A 46 -28.37 9.12 -16.89
CA GLU A 46 -28.99 8.14 -15.99
C GLU A 46 -28.45 8.21 -14.55
N ARG A 47 -27.24 8.76 -14.32
CA ARG A 47 -26.53 8.71 -13.04
C ARG A 47 -26.23 10.09 -12.43
N GLY A 48 -26.64 11.17 -13.10
CA GLY A 48 -26.38 12.52 -12.61
C GLY A 48 -24.96 13.02 -12.88
N LEU A 49 -24.46 13.89 -12.01
CA LEU A 49 -23.14 14.49 -12.12
C LEU A 49 -22.08 13.52 -11.58
N GLU A 50 -21.32 12.89 -12.47
CA GLU A 50 -20.16 12.09 -12.11
C GLU A 50 -18.89 12.94 -12.22
N MET A 51 -18.06 12.90 -11.19
CA MET A 51 -16.79 13.59 -11.13
C MET A 51 -15.69 12.54 -11.20
N ASP A 52 -15.03 12.44 -12.35
CA ASP A 52 -13.84 11.59 -12.49
C ASP A 52 -12.65 12.31 -11.86
N ARG A 53 -12.03 11.65 -10.89
CA ARG A 53 -10.92 12.17 -10.10
C ARG A 53 -9.92 11.09 -9.80
N THR A 54 -9.12 10.76 -10.77
CA THR A 54 -7.90 10.02 -10.50
C THR A 54 -6.71 10.95 -10.63
N LEU A 55 -6.04 11.19 -9.53
CA LEU A 55 -4.78 11.95 -9.53
C LEU A 55 -3.66 11.13 -10.16
N ALA A 56 -3.73 9.80 -10.06
CA ALA A 56 -2.77 8.88 -10.65
C ALA A 56 -3.45 7.58 -11.12
N SER A 57 -3.04 7.09 -12.28
CA SER A 57 -3.45 5.77 -12.76
C SER A 57 -2.72 4.68 -11.97
N SER A 58 -3.44 3.65 -11.56
CA SER A 58 -2.87 2.46 -10.94
C SER A 58 -2.17 1.52 -11.95
N ALA A 59 -2.31 1.77 -13.26
CA ALA A 59 -1.73 0.94 -14.31
C ALA A 59 -0.19 0.96 -14.32
N GLY A 60 0.44 2.10 -14.07
CA GLY A 60 1.90 2.21 -14.01
C GLY A 60 2.51 1.39 -12.89
N PRO A 61 2.09 1.58 -11.63
CA PRO A 61 2.50 0.73 -10.52
C PRO A 61 2.22 -0.75 -10.76
N GLN A 62 1.06 -1.12 -11.29
CA GLN A 62 0.71 -2.51 -11.57
C GLN A 62 1.63 -3.16 -12.60
N GLU A 63 2.02 -2.46 -13.67
CA GLU A 63 2.96 -2.97 -14.67
C GLU A 63 4.33 -3.26 -14.04
N ILE A 64 4.81 -2.37 -13.17
CA ILE A 64 6.06 -2.59 -12.47
C ILE A 64 5.95 -3.77 -11.51
N TYR A 65 4.93 -3.82 -10.68
CA TYR A 65 4.72 -4.97 -9.81
C TYR A 65 4.70 -6.27 -10.61
N ALA A 66 3.95 -6.34 -11.72
CA ALA A 66 3.89 -7.52 -12.57
C ALA A 66 5.28 -7.93 -13.08
N ARG A 67 6.08 -6.97 -13.54
CA ARG A 67 7.42 -7.25 -14.06
C ARG A 67 8.32 -7.96 -13.06
N TYR A 68 8.23 -7.59 -11.77
CA TYR A 68 9.12 -8.14 -10.73
C TYR A 68 8.50 -9.32 -9.97
N THR A 69 7.18 -9.44 -9.94
CA THR A 69 6.50 -10.49 -9.16
C THR A 69 6.09 -11.70 -9.99
N LEU A 70 5.97 -11.56 -11.31
CA LEU A 70 5.48 -12.63 -12.19
C LEU A 70 6.24 -13.96 -12.05
N PRO A 71 7.59 -13.99 -11.95
CA PRO A 71 8.31 -15.25 -11.76
C PRO A 71 7.95 -15.95 -10.44
N ALA A 72 7.80 -15.19 -9.35
CA ALA A 72 7.42 -15.71 -8.04
C ALA A 72 5.96 -16.17 -8.01
N GLU A 73 5.05 -15.40 -8.61
CA GLU A 73 3.64 -15.74 -8.79
C GLU A 73 3.48 -17.06 -9.56
N PHE A 74 4.22 -17.21 -10.66
CA PHE A 74 4.20 -18.43 -11.46
C PHE A 74 4.75 -19.63 -10.70
N ALA A 75 5.87 -19.46 -9.97
CA ALA A 75 6.46 -20.53 -9.17
C ALA A 75 5.53 -20.98 -8.02
N ALA A 76 4.77 -20.06 -7.45
CA ALA A 76 3.79 -20.32 -6.39
C ALA A 76 2.45 -20.83 -6.92
N GLY A 77 2.25 -20.94 -8.23
CA GLY A 77 0.98 -21.35 -8.82
C GLY A 77 -0.19 -20.41 -8.54
N GLY A 78 0.10 -19.15 -8.21
CA GLY A 78 -0.90 -18.14 -7.87
C GLY A 78 -1.46 -18.23 -6.45
N ASP A 79 -0.93 -19.09 -5.60
CA ASP A 79 -1.26 -19.18 -4.18
C ASP A 79 -0.13 -18.55 -3.36
N PHE A 80 -0.45 -17.51 -2.57
CA PHE A 80 0.56 -16.74 -1.85
C PHE A 80 1.14 -17.46 -0.63
N ASP A 81 0.58 -18.59 -0.22
CA ASP A 81 1.16 -19.45 0.80
C ASP A 81 2.41 -20.20 0.29
N PHE A 82 2.50 -20.40 -1.02
CA PHE A 82 3.66 -21.05 -1.65
C PHE A 82 4.73 -20.06 -2.15
N LEU A 83 4.61 -18.78 -1.86
CA LEU A 83 5.70 -17.84 -2.04
C LEU A 83 6.86 -18.19 -1.08
N GLY A 84 8.09 -17.79 -1.40
CA GLY A 84 9.25 -17.99 -0.52
C GLY A 84 9.05 -17.49 0.92
N VAL A 85 8.19 -16.48 1.08
CA VAL A 85 7.60 -16.04 2.36
C VAL A 85 6.10 -15.90 2.12
N PRO A 86 5.24 -16.61 2.87
CA PRO A 86 3.80 -16.46 2.76
C PRO A 86 3.35 -15.01 2.90
N LEU A 87 2.45 -14.57 2.03
CA LEU A 87 2.04 -13.16 1.94
C LEU A 87 0.52 -13.03 2.08
N ARG A 88 0.11 -11.95 2.72
CA ARG A 88 -1.26 -11.42 2.68
C ARG A 88 -1.23 -9.93 2.35
N ALA A 89 -1.99 -9.52 1.35
CA ALA A 89 -2.15 -8.12 1.01
C ALA A 89 -3.52 -7.63 1.47
N ALA A 90 -3.54 -6.64 2.38
CA ALA A 90 -4.78 -6.10 2.90
C ALA A 90 -5.40 -5.10 1.90
N ALA A 91 -6.70 -5.23 1.62
CA ALA A 91 -7.46 -4.29 0.80
C ALA A 91 -8.85 -4.07 1.41
N ALA A 92 -9.44 -2.89 1.20
CA ALA A 92 -10.80 -2.60 1.60
C ALA A 92 -11.73 -2.70 0.39
N ASP A 93 -12.79 -3.48 0.49
CA ASP A 93 -13.80 -3.57 -0.55
C ASP A 93 -14.87 -2.49 -0.39
N LEU A 94 -14.97 -1.59 -1.36
CA LEU A 94 -15.93 -0.50 -1.35
C LEU A 94 -17.40 -0.94 -1.54
N ARG A 95 -17.64 -2.16 -2.04
CA ARG A 95 -19.01 -2.68 -2.21
C ARG A 95 -19.60 -3.18 -0.90
N THR A 96 -18.76 -3.82 -0.07
CA THR A 96 -19.23 -4.44 1.17
C THR A 96 -18.78 -3.71 2.42
N GLY A 97 -17.81 -2.79 2.32
CA GLY A 97 -17.18 -2.11 3.45
C GLY A 97 -16.31 -3.04 4.31
N ARG A 98 -15.89 -4.19 3.79
CA ARG A 98 -15.12 -5.20 4.53
C ARG A 98 -13.64 -5.11 4.18
N LEU A 99 -12.81 -5.41 5.18
CA LEU A 99 -11.40 -5.68 4.97
C LEU A 99 -11.25 -7.09 4.37
N ILE A 100 -10.43 -7.19 3.32
CA ILE A 100 -10.12 -8.44 2.62
C ILE A 100 -8.62 -8.62 2.65
N PHE A 101 -8.18 -9.84 2.93
CA PHE A 101 -6.79 -10.24 2.82
C PHE A 101 -6.63 -11.11 1.58
N LEU A 102 -5.93 -10.55 0.58
CA LEU A 102 -5.67 -11.23 -0.67
C LEU A 102 -4.53 -12.24 -0.46
N ASP A 103 -4.81 -13.48 -0.74
CA ASP A 103 -3.95 -14.64 -0.51
C ASP A 103 -3.63 -15.44 -1.78
N GLY A 104 -4.11 -14.98 -2.93
CA GLY A 104 -3.90 -15.66 -4.19
C GLY A 104 -4.27 -14.82 -5.42
N GLY A 105 -4.09 -15.42 -6.59
CA GLY A 105 -4.28 -14.79 -7.88
C GLY A 105 -3.09 -13.98 -8.35
N SER A 106 -3.31 -12.82 -8.94
CA SER A 106 -2.22 -11.96 -9.38
C SER A 106 -1.63 -11.17 -8.23
N LEU A 107 -0.35 -11.43 -7.94
CA LEU A 107 0.42 -10.73 -6.91
C LEU A 107 0.53 -9.24 -7.21
N ALA A 108 0.77 -8.87 -8.48
CA ALA A 108 0.80 -7.48 -8.91
C ALA A 108 -0.53 -6.77 -8.65
N ARG A 109 -1.65 -7.42 -8.93
CA ARG A 109 -2.99 -6.86 -8.66
C ARG A 109 -3.23 -6.71 -7.15
N ALA A 110 -2.85 -7.71 -6.36
CA ALA A 110 -2.98 -7.68 -4.91
C ALA A 110 -2.17 -6.52 -4.30
N MET A 111 -0.92 -6.32 -4.74
CA MET A 111 -0.07 -5.21 -4.32
C MET A 111 -0.67 -3.86 -4.73
N THR A 112 -1.18 -3.77 -5.98
CA THR A 112 -1.83 -2.55 -6.47
C THR A 112 -3.07 -2.21 -5.65
N ALA A 113 -3.93 -3.18 -5.37
CA ALA A 113 -5.13 -3.00 -4.54
C ALA A 113 -4.77 -2.53 -3.12
N SER A 114 -3.77 -3.17 -2.50
CA SER A 114 -3.29 -2.83 -1.16
C SER A 114 -2.64 -1.44 -1.05
N SER A 115 -2.20 -0.87 -2.17
CA SER A 115 -1.60 0.47 -2.24
C SER A 115 -2.47 1.52 -2.93
N ALA A 116 -3.70 1.16 -3.31
CA ALA A 116 -4.64 2.05 -3.98
C ALA A 116 -5.30 3.04 -2.99
N VAL A 117 -4.51 3.99 -2.51
CA VAL A 117 -4.98 5.01 -1.54
C VAL A 117 -6.13 5.82 -2.14
N PRO A 118 -7.32 5.85 -1.50
CA PRO A 118 -8.45 6.64 -1.96
C PRO A 118 -8.08 8.11 -2.18
N LEU A 119 -8.67 8.73 -3.20
CA LEU A 119 -8.39 10.10 -3.65
C LEU A 119 -7.01 10.29 -4.32
N VAL A 120 -6.15 9.28 -4.32
CA VAL A 120 -4.83 9.31 -4.99
C VAL A 120 -4.83 8.38 -6.19
N PHE A 121 -5.29 7.15 -6.02
CA PHE A 121 -5.30 6.12 -7.06
C PHE A 121 -6.72 5.64 -7.40
N GLU A 122 -6.83 5.08 -8.61
CA GLU A 122 -8.03 4.37 -9.04
C GLU A 122 -8.24 3.12 -8.19
N PRO A 123 -9.49 2.80 -7.80
CA PRO A 123 -9.80 1.50 -7.23
C PRO A 123 -9.44 0.36 -8.18
N VAL A 124 -9.06 -0.77 -7.63
CA VAL A 124 -8.79 -1.98 -8.40
C VAL A 124 -10.05 -2.83 -8.48
N GLU A 125 -10.59 -3.00 -9.68
CA GLU A 125 -11.70 -3.92 -9.90
C GLU A 125 -11.18 -5.36 -10.04
N ALA A 126 -11.73 -6.27 -9.24
CA ALA A 126 -11.40 -7.68 -9.22
C ALA A 126 -12.68 -8.50 -9.04
N ASP A 127 -13.16 -9.13 -10.09
CA ASP A 127 -14.40 -9.92 -10.10
C ASP A 127 -15.61 -9.17 -9.51
N SER A 128 -16.02 -9.56 -8.29
CA SER A 128 -17.12 -8.94 -7.57
C SER A 128 -16.70 -7.82 -6.61
N PHE A 129 -15.39 -7.52 -6.51
CA PHE A 129 -14.83 -6.55 -5.58
C PHE A 129 -14.46 -5.23 -6.26
N VAL A 130 -14.50 -4.14 -5.49
CA VAL A 130 -13.91 -2.84 -5.83
C VAL A 130 -12.97 -2.47 -4.71
N LEU A 131 -11.68 -2.72 -4.93
CA LEU A 131 -10.67 -2.70 -3.89
C LEU A 131 -9.91 -1.39 -3.84
N VAL A 132 -9.67 -0.92 -2.63
CA VAL A 132 -8.79 0.20 -2.31
C VAL A 132 -7.85 -0.20 -1.17
N ASP A 133 -6.91 0.68 -0.82
CA ASP A 133 -5.95 0.48 0.27
C ASP A 133 -6.63 0.01 1.56
N GLY A 134 -6.19 -1.15 2.05
CA GLY A 134 -6.69 -1.76 3.28
C GLY A 134 -6.44 -0.93 4.53
N GLY A 135 -5.45 -0.05 4.50
CA GLY A 135 -5.14 0.86 5.59
C GLY A 135 -6.29 1.78 5.99
N MET A 136 -7.32 1.93 5.14
CA MET A 136 -8.55 2.62 5.49
C MET A 136 -9.29 1.94 6.66
N LEU A 137 -9.25 0.61 6.75
CA LEU A 137 -9.93 -0.19 7.76
C LEU A 137 -8.98 -0.78 8.79
N ASP A 138 -7.82 -1.26 8.36
CA ASP A 138 -6.74 -1.78 9.24
C ASP A 138 -5.37 -1.54 8.59
N ASN A 139 -4.69 -0.49 9.06
CA ASN A 139 -3.36 -0.13 8.56
C ASN A 139 -2.21 -0.85 9.29
N PHE A 140 -2.54 -1.61 10.33
CA PHE A 140 -1.55 -2.37 11.11
C PHE A 140 -2.16 -3.73 11.52
N PRO A 141 -2.31 -4.68 10.57
CA PRO A 141 -3.17 -5.86 10.69
C PRO A 141 -2.57 -6.99 11.55
N VAL A 142 -2.18 -6.67 12.77
CA VAL A 142 -1.58 -7.59 13.74
C VAL A 142 -2.58 -8.67 14.17
N THR A 143 -3.84 -8.29 14.35
CA THR A 143 -4.90 -9.23 14.72
C THR A 143 -5.03 -10.34 13.69
N HIS A 144 -5.00 -9.98 12.39
CA HIS A 144 -5.07 -10.97 11.32
C HIS A 144 -3.84 -11.90 11.28
N ALA A 145 -2.64 -11.35 11.49
CA ALA A 145 -1.44 -12.17 11.60
C ALA A 145 -1.54 -13.21 12.75
N HIS A 146 -2.17 -12.82 13.86
CA HIS A 146 -2.44 -13.73 14.96
C HIS A 146 -3.47 -14.82 14.57
N GLU A 147 -4.53 -14.46 13.87
CA GLU A 147 -5.55 -15.40 13.35
C GLU A 147 -4.94 -16.43 12.38
N LEU A 148 -3.91 -16.04 11.62
CA LEU A 148 -3.12 -16.94 10.78
C LEU A 148 -2.15 -17.84 11.56
N GLY A 149 -2.14 -17.77 12.90
CA GLY A 149 -1.33 -18.62 13.75
C GLY A 149 0.07 -18.08 14.06
N ALA A 150 0.37 -16.81 13.77
CA ALA A 150 1.65 -16.21 14.15
C ALA A 150 1.80 -16.16 15.67
N ARG A 151 2.84 -16.82 16.21
CA ARG A 151 3.13 -16.86 17.66
C ARG A 151 3.88 -15.60 18.13
N VAL A 152 4.69 -15.02 17.26
CA VAL A 152 5.41 -13.77 17.49
C VAL A 152 5.15 -12.84 16.32
N ILE A 153 4.67 -11.66 16.62
CA ILE A 153 4.36 -10.65 15.60
C ILE A 153 5.25 -9.44 15.83
N VAL A 154 6.06 -9.13 14.82
CA VAL A 154 6.89 -7.92 14.77
C VAL A 154 6.27 -6.99 13.74
N GLY A 155 5.77 -5.86 14.20
CA GLY A 155 5.20 -4.85 13.33
C GLY A 155 6.19 -3.74 13.01
N VAL A 156 6.09 -3.18 11.80
CA VAL A 156 6.85 -1.98 11.40
C VAL A 156 5.85 -0.85 11.19
N ASP A 157 5.86 0.12 12.10
CA ASP A 157 4.97 1.27 12.06
C ASP A 157 5.65 2.46 11.36
N VAL A 158 5.24 2.73 10.14
CA VAL A 158 5.69 3.85 9.32
C VAL A 158 4.67 4.99 9.27
N ALA A 159 3.60 4.89 10.07
CA ALA A 159 2.57 5.90 10.13
C ALA A 159 3.12 7.22 10.68
N ARG A 160 2.62 8.32 10.14
CA ARG A 160 3.00 9.65 10.61
C ARG A 160 2.18 10.04 11.82
N PRO A 161 2.78 10.75 12.79
CA PRO A 161 2.01 11.38 13.86
C PRO A 161 0.92 12.29 13.27
N PHE A 162 -0.28 12.19 13.82
CA PHE A 162 -1.39 13.03 13.40
C PHE A 162 -1.11 14.50 13.68
N LYS A 163 -1.13 15.33 12.64
CA LYS A 163 -0.93 16.76 12.80
C LYS A 163 -2.22 17.42 13.28
N THR A 164 -2.19 17.97 14.47
CA THR A 164 -3.25 18.84 14.98
C THR A 164 -3.12 20.24 14.38
N GLY A 165 -4.24 20.96 14.26
CA GLY A 165 -4.24 22.34 13.79
C GLY A 165 -5.44 22.67 12.89
N PRO A 166 -5.52 23.90 12.37
CA PRO A 166 -6.60 24.33 11.47
C PRO A 166 -6.64 23.46 10.21
N VAL A 167 -7.85 23.10 9.79
CA VAL A 167 -8.10 22.32 8.58
C VAL A 167 -8.86 23.19 7.59
N PRO A 168 -8.34 23.43 6.37
CA PRO A 168 -9.11 24.07 5.32
C PRO A 168 -10.36 23.25 5.00
N LEU A 169 -11.53 23.92 4.90
CA LEU A 169 -12.82 23.25 4.78
C LEU A 169 -13.22 22.88 3.33
N GLY A 170 -12.26 22.80 2.41
CA GLY A 170 -12.53 22.31 1.05
C GLY A 170 -12.89 20.82 1.04
N PRO A 171 -13.83 20.38 0.18
CA PRO A 171 -14.32 18.99 0.19
C PRO A 171 -13.21 17.94 0.08
N PHE A 172 -12.23 18.17 -0.76
CA PHE A 172 -11.07 17.26 -0.91
C PHE A 172 -10.22 17.20 0.36
N THR A 173 -9.96 18.36 0.99
CA THR A 173 -9.17 18.40 2.23
C THR A 173 -9.89 17.70 3.37
N VAL A 174 -11.20 17.88 3.46
CA VAL A 174 -12.03 17.19 4.46
C VAL A 174 -12.00 15.68 4.23
N ALA A 175 -12.20 15.21 2.99
CA ALA A 175 -12.16 13.79 2.67
C ALA A 175 -10.80 13.16 2.98
N ARG A 176 -9.70 13.80 2.56
CA ARG A 176 -8.34 13.37 2.87
C ARG A 176 -8.10 13.33 4.39
N ARG A 177 -8.56 14.34 5.10
CA ARG A 177 -8.39 14.41 6.56
C ARG A 177 -9.19 13.33 7.27
N SER A 178 -10.40 13.03 6.80
CA SER A 178 -11.22 11.93 7.32
C SER A 178 -10.48 10.59 7.14
N TYR A 179 -9.91 10.36 5.97
CA TYR A 179 -9.07 9.18 5.72
C TYR A 179 -7.87 9.09 6.70
N GLU A 180 -7.15 10.19 6.93
CA GLU A 180 -6.05 10.24 7.91
C GLU A 180 -6.50 9.90 9.33
N VAL A 181 -7.68 10.38 9.75
CA VAL A 181 -8.27 10.06 11.06
C VAL A 181 -8.61 8.56 11.16
N MET A 182 -9.22 7.99 10.12
CA MET A 182 -9.57 6.57 10.09
C MET A 182 -8.31 5.70 10.20
N ASN A 183 -7.28 6.01 9.43
CA ASN A 183 -5.99 5.29 9.49
C ASN A 183 -5.36 5.35 10.88
N GLN A 184 -5.40 6.49 11.53
CA GLN A 184 -4.83 6.63 12.88
C GLN A 184 -5.57 5.77 13.90
N LEU A 185 -6.89 5.72 13.83
CA LEU A 185 -7.70 4.91 14.74
C LEU A 185 -7.47 3.42 14.53
N SER A 186 -7.31 2.98 13.28
CA SER A 186 -7.04 1.58 12.96
C SER A 186 -5.63 1.16 13.42
N ASN A 187 -4.63 2.02 13.21
CA ASN A 187 -3.26 1.78 13.67
C ASN A 187 -3.17 1.55 15.18
N ALA A 188 -3.86 2.38 15.96
CA ALA A 188 -3.79 2.31 17.42
C ALA A 188 -4.23 0.93 17.95
N ARG A 189 -5.22 0.31 17.34
CA ARG A 189 -5.72 -1.02 17.74
C ARG A 189 -4.70 -2.14 17.52
N GLY A 190 -4.00 -2.12 16.38
CA GLY A 190 -3.00 -3.15 16.07
C GLY A 190 -1.75 -3.08 16.94
N LEU A 191 -1.34 -1.87 17.36
CA LEU A 191 -0.12 -1.65 18.13
C LEU A 191 -0.11 -2.39 19.48
N GLU A 192 -1.26 -2.59 20.11
CA GLU A 192 -1.40 -3.24 21.41
C GLU A 192 -1.14 -4.75 21.37
N HIS A 193 -1.26 -5.37 20.18
CA HIS A 193 -1.18 -6.82 20.00
C HIS A 193 0.16 -7.28 19.41
N ALA A 194 1.04 -6.37 19.00
CA ALA A 194 2.36 -6.71 18.49
C ALA A 194 3.34 -7.02 19.64
N ALA A 195 4.11 -8.10 19.52
CA ALA A 195 5.18 -8.42 20.47
C ALA A 195 6.30 -7.37 20.44
N LEU A 196 6.54 -6.78 19.28
CA LEU A 196 7.47 -5.67 19.08
C LEU A 196 6.98 -4.76 17.96
N VAL A 197 7.08 -3.46 18.18
CA VAL A 197 6.84 -2.43 17.16
C VAL A 197 8.14 -1.69 16.86
N ILE A 198 8.57 -1.74 15.61
CA ILE A 198 9.73 -1.00 15.09
C ILE A 198 9.23 0.29 14.44
N ARG A 199 9.78 1.44 14.83
CA ARG A 199 9.41 2.75 14.28
C ARG A 199 10.64 3.42 13.68
N PRO A 200 10.79 3.40 12.33
CA PRO A 200 11.85 4.17 11.67
C PRO A 200 11.64 5.68 11.85
N GLU A 201 12.71 6.41 12.05
CA GLU A 201 12.67 7.87 12.15
C GLU A 201 12.61 8.49 10.75
N LEU A 202 11.41 8.69 10.22
CA LEU A 202 11.17 9.19 8.86
C LEU A 202 11.12 10.73 8.79
N GLY A 203 11.07 11.42 9.94
CA GLY A 203 11.06 12.88 10.01
C GLY A 203 9.87 13.49 9.25
N ALA A 204 10.15 14.40 8.33
CA ALA A 204 9.14 15.09 7.52
C ALA A 204 8.74 14.33 6.23
N MET A 205 9.25 13.12 6.00
CA MET A 205 8.91 12.33 4.81
C MET A 205 7.41 12.04 4.75
N THR A 206 6.86 12.03 3.55
CA THR A 206 5.46 11.69 3.26
C THR A 206 5.43 10.44 2.39
N PRO A 207 4.29 9.76 2.23
CA PRO A 207 4.15 8.67 1.27
C PRO A 207 4.50 9.05 -0.19
N ALA A 208 4.50 10.34 -0.52
CA ALA A 208 4.86 10.86 -1.82
C ALA A 208 6.32 11.36 -1.92
N SER A 209 7.14 11.19 -0.88
CA SER A 209 8.55 11.63 -0.87
C SER A 209 9.48 10.60 -1.53
N PHE A 210 9.19 10.24 -2.77
CA PHE A 210 9.96 9.23 -3.52
C PHE A 210 11.39 9.68 -3.82
N ASP A 211 11.63 10.98 -3.91
CA ASP A 211 12.95 11.62 -4.03
C ASP A 211 13.86 11.37 -2.81
N ARG A 212 13.29 10.88 -1.71
CA ARG A 212 13.98 10.61 -0.45
C ARG A 212 14.07 9.11 -0.12
N ALA A 213 13.93 8.25 -1.10
CA ALA A 213 13.93 6.79 -0.91
C ALA A 213 15.18 6.29 -0.16
N ASP A 214 16.37 6.76 -0.52
CA ASP A 214 17.62 6.40 0.19
C ASP A 214 17.59 6.74 1.68
N SER A 215 17.02 7.89 2.02
CA SER A 215 16.88 8.30 3.43
C SER A 215 15.89 7.42 4.19
N ALA A 216 14.80 7.00 3.53
CA ALA A 216 13.81 6.09 4.10
C ALA A 216 14.42 4.69 4.32
N ILE A 217 15.15 4.15 3.34
CA ILE A 217 15.86 2.88 3.43
C ILE A 217 16.86 2.90 4.60
N ALA A 218 17.68 3.95 4.67
CA ALA A 218 18.65 4.09 5.76
C ALA A 218 18.00 4.19 7.14
N ALA A 219 16.86 4.88 7.26
CA ALA A 219 16.10 4.97 8.52
C ALA A 219 15.54 3.60 8.92
N GLY A 220 14.92 2.86 7.96
CA GLY A 220 14.42 1.52 8.19
C GLY A 220 15.52 0.55 8.62
N TYR A 221 16.66 0.58 7.94
CA TYR A 221 17.81 -0.27 8.25
C TYR A 221 18.34 -0.02 9.68
N ARG A 222 18.53 1.24 10.07
CA ARG A 222 18.96 1.58 11.42
C ARG A 222 17.96 1.10 12.48
N ALA A 223 16.68 1.35 12.27
CA ALA A 223 15.63 0.92 13.19
C ALA A 223 15.57 -0.60 13.31
N GLY A 224 15.70 -1.32 12.19
CA GLY A 224 15.74 -2.77 12.16
C GLY A 224 16.94 -3.32 12.94
N LEU A 225 18.15 -2.83 12.68
CA LEU A 225 19.36 -3.24 13.41
C LEU A 225 19.24 -3.01 14.91
N ALA A 226 18.74 -1.84 15.32
CA ALA A 226 18.53 -1.53 16.74
C ALA A 226 17.51 -2.46 17.41
N ALA A 227 16.56 -3.02 16.64
CA ALA A 227 15.54 -3.93 17.15
C ALA A 227 16.02 -5.38 17.27
N VAL A 228 17.09 -5.80 16.57
CA VAL A 228 17.58 -7.19 16.52
C VAL A 228 17.74 -7.82 17.91
N PRO A 229 18.41 -7.19 18.92
CA PRO A 229 18.56 -7.83 20.22
C PRO A 229 17.21 -8.14 20.89
N ARG A 230 16.22 -7.26 20.73
CA ARG A 230 14.87 -7.44 21.28
C ARG A 230 14.10 -8.54 20.56
N VAL A 231 14.19 -8.60 19.22
CA VAL A 231 13.60 -9.66 18.42
C VAL A 231 14.14 -11.01 18.86
N LEU A 232 15.47 -11.14 19.00
CA LEU A 232 16.11 -12.37 19.43
C LEU A 232 15.65 -12.80 20.82
N ALA A 233 15.57 -11.87 21.77
CA ALA A 233 15.09 -12.15 23.13
C ALA A 233 13.62 -12.64 23.15
N ILE A 234 12.77 -12.05 22.29
CA ILE A 234 11.36 -12.47 22.15
C ILE A 234 11.28 -13.87 21.57
N LEU A 235 12.04 -14.18 20.52
CA LEU A 235 12.08 -15.52 19.91
C LEU A 235 12.54 -16.58 20.90
N ASP A 236 13.60 -16.29 21.67
CA ASP A 236 14.13 -17.19 22.71
C ASP A 236 13.06 -17.44 23.80
N SER A 237 12.36 -16.39 24.25
CA SER A 237 11.30 -16.51 25.24
C SER A 237 10.08 -17.29 24.74
N ALA A 238 9.81 -17.24 23.44
CA ALA A 238 8.74 -17.97 22.78
C ALA A 238 9.14 -19.44 22.43
N GLY A 239 10.37 -19.85 22.73
CA GLY A 239 10.88 -21.18 22.40
C GLY A 239 10.95 -21.43 20.89
N ILE A 240 11.21 -20.37 20.09
CA ILE A 240 11.35 -20.49 18.64
C ILE A 240 12.83 -20.71 18.33
N SER A 241 13.14 -21.91 17.81
CA SER A 241 14.50 -22.28 17.39
C SER A 241 14.94 -21.37 16.23
N ARG A 242 16.25 -21.05 16.21
CA ARG A 242 16.92 -20.29 15.15
C ARG A 242 17.52 -21.21 14.09
N GLU A 243 17.12 -22.47 14.04
CA GLU A 243 17.61 -23.41 13.04
C GLU A 243 17.03 -23.02 11.67
N HIS A 244 17.93 -22.91 10.71
CA HIS A 244 17.80 -22.42 9.34
C HIS A 244 16.98 -23.30 8.42
#